data_7724d817a9921bd528a12e1cd726e83f
#
_entry.id   7724d817a9921bd528a12e1cd726e83f
#
_cell.length_a   1.000
_cell.length_b   1.000
_cell.length_c   1.000
_cell.angle_alpha   90.00
_cell.angle_beta   90.00
_cell.angle_gamma   90.00
#
_symmetry.space_group_name_H-M   'P 1'
#
loop_
_entity.id
_entity.type
_entity.pdbx_description
1 polymer ?
#
loop_
_entity_poly.entity_id
_entity_poly.type
_entity_poly.pdbx_seq_one_letter_code
_entity_poly.pdbx_strand_id
1 'polypeptide(L)'
;MGVLIGIDPHKSVNAAAAIDEQGELAGHETFPANREGLRALQRWAKRFPERRWAVEGAAGIGRPVAQRLAMAGEKVVDVPPKLSSKARVLSTGNARKNDRLDATFTAQAALKNERLAQVLSEDGDDAHVEVLRLLTERRLLIWWPSAPAP
;
A
#
# COMPACT_ATOMS: atom_id res chain seq x y z
N MET A 1 -17.96 -7.61 3.50
CA MET A 1 -17.45 -6.24 3.62
C MET A 1 -15.93 -6.24 3.54
N GLY A 2 -15.40 -5.43 2.65
CA GLY A 2 -13.96 -5.36 2.44
C GLY A 2 -13.23 -4.58 3.52
N VAL A 3 -12.02 -4.98 3.82
CA VAL A 3 -11.11 -4.19 4.66
C VAL A 3 -9.94 -3.67 3.85
N LEU A 4 -9.38 -2.57 4.31
CA LEU A 4 -8.16 -2.00 3.78
C LEU A 4 -7.08 -2.11 4.86
N ILE A 5 -6.01 -2.82 4.53
CA ILE A 5 -4.89 -3.02 5.45
C ILE A 5 -3.78 -2.04 5.10
N GLY A 6 -3.54 -1.10 5.99
CA GLY A 6 -2.41 -0.17 5.90
C GLY A 6 -1.16 -0.77 6.49
N ILE A 7 -0.04 -0.59 5.80
CA ILE A 7 1.29 -0.99 6.27
C ILE A 7 2.16 0.26 6.40
N ASP A 8 2.69 0.46 7.58
CA ASP A 8 3.76 1.42 7.85
C ASP A 8 5.08 0.64 8.01
N PRO A 9 5.91 0.61 6.96
CA PRO A 9 7.14 -0.17 6.99
C PRO A 9 8.26 0.59 7.69
N HIS A 10 8.95 -0.11 8.59
CA HIS A 10 10.17 0.34 9.23
C HIS A 10 11.32 -0.61 8.90
N LYS A 11 12.53 -0.23 9.25
CA LYS A 11 13.73 -1.01 8.95
C LYS A 11 13.68 -2.45 9.47
N SER A 12 13.15 -2.65 10.67
CA SER A 12 13.13 -3.95 11.35
C SER A 12 11.73 -4.51 11.59
N VAL A 13 10.69 -3.71 11.42
CA VAL A 13 9.30 -4.12 11.65
C VAL A 13 8.36 -3.49 10.62
N ASN A 14 7.26 -4.17 10.37
CA ASN A 14 6.13 -3.63 9.62
C ASN A 14 4.93 -3.54 10.56
N ALA A 15 4.39 -2.35 10.76
CA ALA A 15 3.13 -2.17 11.48
C ALA A 15 1.98 -2.29 10.48
N ALA A 16 0.95 -3.04 10.85
CA ALA A 16 -0.25 -3.24 10.05
C ALA A 16 -1.50 -2.83 10.81
N ALA A 17 -2.41 -2.17 10.11
CA ALA A 17 -3.73 -1.82 10.64
C ALA A 17 -4.79 -2.09 9.58
N ALA A 18 -5.80 -2.86 9.94
CA ALA A 18 -6.96 -3.12 9.08
C ALA A 18 -8.10 -2.18 9.49
N ILE A 19 -8.65 -1.48 8.52
CA ILE A 19 -9.83 -0.64 8.70
C ILE A 19 -10.97 -1.10 7.81
N ASP A 20 -12.19 -0.87 8.24
CA ASP A 20 -13.39 -1.13 7.43
C ASP A 20 -13.67 0.03 6.44
N GLU A 21 -14.77 -0.07 5.72
CA GLU A 21 -15.20 0.93 4.74
C GLU A 21 -15.56 2.29 5.38
N GLN A 22 -15.87 2.31 6.66
CA GLN A 22 -16.13 3.53 7.43
C GLN A 22 -14.85 4.15 8.00
N GLY A 23 -13.71 3.46 7.86
CA GLY A 23 -12.43 3.90 8.40
C GLY A 23 -12.20 3.48 9.86
N GLU A 24 -13.04 2.63 10.41
CA GLU A 24 -12.91 2.12 11.77
C GLU A 24 -11.92 0.97 11.85
N LEU A 25 -11.14 0.94 12.92
CA LEU A 25 -10.11 -0.06 13.14
C LEU A 25 -10.71 -1.44 13.42
N ALA A 26 -10.43 -2.41 12.53
CA ALA A 26 -10.83 -3.80 12.67
C ALA A 26 -9.74 -4.69 13.29
N GLY A 27 -8.49 -4.27 13.24
CA GLY A 27 -7.37 -4.98 13.84
C GLY A 27 -6.03 -4.31 13.57
N HIS A 28 -5.06 -4.57 14.38
CA HIS A 28 -3.69 -4.12 14.17
C HIS A 28 -2.71 -5.14 14.73
N GLU A 29 -1.53 -5.18 14.14
CA GLU A 29 -0.43 -6.06 14.58
C GLU A 29 0.89 -5.50 14.06
N THR A 30 1.98 -5.90 14.70
CA THR A 30 3.34 -5.57 14.26
C THR A 30 4.08 -6.85 13.93
N PHE A 31 4.80 -6.86 12.83
CA PHE A 31 5.51 -8.03 12.31
C PHE A 31 6.98 -7.70 12.06
N PRO A 32 7.91 -8.62 12.36
CA PRO A 32 9.30 -8.45 11.94
C PRO A 32 9.42 -8.24 10.42
N ALA A 33 10.30 -7.34 10.01
CA ALA A 33 10.56 -7.06 8.59
C ALA A 33 11.53 -8.10 8.00
N ASN A 34 11.15 -9.36 8.06
CA ASN A 34 11.88 -10.50 7.53
C ASN A 34 10.90 -11.52 6.91
N ARG A 35 11.43 -12.61 6.39
CA ARG A 35 10.60 -13.64 5.73
C ARG A 35 9.54 -14.23 6.66
N GLU A 36 9.89 -14.52 7.89
CA GLU A 36 8.95 -15.06 8.89
C GLU A 36 7.88 -14.04 9.25
N GLY A 37 8.26 -12.78 9.43
CA GLY A 37 7.32 -11.68 9.70
C GLY A 37 6.34 -11.48 8.56
N LEU A 38 6.78 -11.57 7.31
CA LEU A 38 5.92 -11.48 6.13
C LEU A 38 4.93 -12.65 6.06
N ARG A 39 5.37 -13.85 6.38
CA ARG A 39 4.48 -15.02 6.48
C ARG A 39 3.44 -14.84 7.59
N ALA A 40 3.85 -14.33 8.75
CA ALA A 40 2.95 -14.05 9.86
C ALA A 40 1.93 -12.97 9.49
N LEU A 41 2.36 -11.92 8.81
CA LEU A 41 1.48 -10.87 8.28
C LEU A 41 0.41 -11.45 7.33
N GLN A 42 0.83 -12.30 6.42
CA GLN A 42 -0.09 -12.95 5.47
C GLN A 42 -1.09 -13.89 6.19
N ARG A 43 -0.63 -14.63 7.20
CA ARG A 43 -1.54 -15.46 8.03
C ARG A 43 -2.53 -14.60 8.81
N TRP A 44 -2.07 -13.53 9.42
CA TRP A 44 -2.92 -12.59 10.14
C TRP A 44 -4.02 -12.00 9.24
N ALA A 45 -3.66 -11.67 8.02
CA ALA A 45 -4.58 -11.06 7.05
C ALA A 45 -5.67 -12.02 6.56
N LYS A 46 -5.48 -13.34 6.69
CA LYS A 46 -6.49 -14.33 6.28
C LYS A 46 -7.81 -14.21 7.03
N ARG A 47 -7.82 -13.59 8.20
CA ARG A 47 -9.05 -13.28 8.94
C ARG A 47 -9.93 -12.25 8.21
N PHE A 48 -9.40 -11.57 7.22
CA PHE A 48 -10.09 -10.62 6.38
C PHE A 48 -10.13 -11.15 4.95
N PRO A 49 -11.15 -11.95 4.57
CA PRO A 49 -11.20 -12.59 3.25
C PRO A 49 -11.29 -11.59 2.10
N GLU A 50 -12.04 -10.52 2.26
CA GLU A 50 -12.10 -9.41 1.29
C GLU A 50 -11.18 -8.29 1.76
N ARG A 51 -9.98 -8.22 1.20
CA ARG A 51 -8.98 -7.24 1.63
C ARG A 51 -8.26 -6.60 0.46
N ARG A 52 -7.82 -5.39 0.71
CA ARG A 52 -6.87 -4.66 -0.13
C ARG A 52 -5.75 -4.15 0.77
N TRP A 53 -4.62 -3.80 0.19
CA TRP A 53 -3.45 -3.37 0.92
C TRP A 53 -3.03 -1.97 0.49
N ALA A 54 -2.58 -1.20 1.44
CA ALA A 54 -1.99 0.12 1.23
C ALA A 54 -0.63 0.15 1.94
N VAL A 55 0.45 0.28 1.18
CA VAL A 55 1.81 0.29 1.72
C VAL A 55 2.39 1.68 1.57
N GLU A 56 2.82 2.27 2.67
CA GLU A 56 3.51 3.56 2.63
C GLU A 56 4.89 3.40 2.03
N GLY A 57 5.20 4.22 1.03
CA GLY A 57 6.50 4.21 0.38
C GLY A 57 6.85 2.87 -0.27
N ALA A 58 5.92 2.30 -1.03
CA ALA A 58 6.08 0.98 -1.65
C ALA A 58 7.21 0.88 -2.67
N ALA A 59 7.72 2.01 -3.14
CA ALA A 59 8.91 2.06 -4.00
C ALA A 59 10.22 2.23 -3.21
N GLY A 60 10.13 2.54 -1.93
CA GLY A 60 11.27 2.74 -1.02
C GLY A 60 11.34 1.66 0.06
N ILE A 61 11.25 2.08 1.32
CA ILE A 61 11.36 1.16 2.47
C ILE A 61 10.24 0.10 2.49
N GLY A 62 9.09 0.40 1.94
CA GLY A 62 7.96 -0.53 1.83
C GLY A 62 8.05 -1.52 0.67
N ARG A 63 9.05 -1.41 -0.20
CA ARG A 63 9.16 -2.26 -1.39
C ARG A 63 9.20 -3.75 -1.09
N PRO A 64 9.99 -4.26 -0.12
CA PRO A 64 10.03 -5.70 0.16
C PRO A 64 8.65 -6.28 0.53
N VAL A 65 7.91 -5.61 1.41
CA VAL A 65 6.58 -6.07 1.81
C VAL A 65 5.57 -5.91 0.67
N ALA A 66 5.61 -4.79 -0.05
CA ALA A 66 4.70 -4.53 -1.16
C ALA A 66 4.88 -5.55 -2.29
N GLN A 67 6.11 -5.83 -2.69
CA GLN A 67 6.41 -6.82 -3.72
C GLN A 67 5.99 -8.22 -3.30
N ARG A 68 6.25 -8.60 -2.05
CA ARG A 68 5.86 -9.93 -1.55
C ARG A 68 4.34 -10.12 -1.58
N LEU A 69 3.60 -9.10 -1.21
CA LEU A 69 2.14 -9.13 -1.26
C LEU A 69 1.63 -9.18 -2.72
N ALA A 70 2.20 -8.37 -3.59
CA ALA A 70 1.84 -8.36 -5.02
C ALA A 70 2.13 -9.72 -5.68
N MET A 71 3.27 -10.33 -5.38
CA MET A 71 3.63 -11.68 -5.86
C MET A 71 2.66 -12.76 -5.37
N ALA A 72 2.08 -12.58 -4.19
CA ALA A 72 1.06 -13.48 -3.65
C ALA A 72 -0.34 -13.25 -4.26
N GLY A 73 -0.46 -12.36 -5.25
CA GLY A 73 -1.73 -12.05 -5.89
C GLY A 73 -2.60 -11.04 -5.14
N GLU A 74 -2.07 -10.39 -4.13
CA GLU A 74 -2.79 -9.38 -3.36
C GLU A 74 -2.89 -8.06 -4.13
N LYS A 75 -3.98 -7.33 -3.92
CA LYS A 75 -4.15 -5.98 -4.46
C LYS A 75 -3.47 -4.97 -3.53
N VAL A 76 -2.41 -4.35 -4.00
CA VAL A 76 -1.58 -3.44 -3.23
C VAL A 76 -1.52 -2.08 -3.93
N VAL A 77 -1.69 -1.01 -3.17
CA VAL A 77 -1.48 0.36 -3.64
C VAL A 77 -0.33 1.02 -2.89
N ASP A 78 0.36 1.90 -3.57
CA ASP A 78 1.43 2.73 -3.00
C ASP A 78 0.83 3.99 -2.39
N VAL A 79 1.09 4.23 -1.12
CA VAL A 79 0.69 5.45 -0.42
C VAL A 79 1.93 6.35 -0.25
N PRO A 80 1.98 7.49 -0.93
CA PRO A 80 3.05 8.45 -0.68
C PRO A 80 3.07 8.91 0.78
N PRO A 81 4.23 9.02 1.42
CA PRO A 81 4.35 9.42 2.83
C PRO A 81 3.65 10.74 3.17
N LYS A 82 3.60 11.66 2.21
CA LYS A 82 2.88 12.94 2.37
C LYS A 82 1.39 12.76 2.63
N LEU A 83 0.76 11.76 2.03
CA LEU A 83 -0.67 11.49 2.22
C LEU A 83 -0.95 10.92 3.60
N SER A 84 -0.13 10.01 4.10
CA SER A 84 -0.23 9.48 5.45
C SER A 84 -0.04 10.58 6.50
N SER A 85 0.95 11.44 6.30
CA SER A 85 1.20 12.59 7.17
C SER A 85 0.02 13.57 7.17
N LYS A 86 -0.58 13.82 6.01
CA LYS A 86 -1.77 14.67 5.90
C LYS A 86 -2.97 14.07 6.63
N ALA A 87 -3.20 12.77 6.50
CA ALA A 87 -4.26 12.06 7.21
C ALA A 87 -4.08 12.18 8.74
N ARG A 88 -2.85 12.07 9.22
CA ARG A 88 -2.51 12.26 10.65
C ARG A 88 -2.88 13.65 11.13
N VAL A 89 -2.46 14.69 10.42
CA VAL A 89 -2.73 16.10 10.80
C VAL A 89 -4.23 16.39 10.82
N LEU A 90 -4.97 15.89 9.85
CA LEU A 90 -6.41 16.14 9.74
C LEU A 90 -7.24 15.39 10.80
N SER A 91 -6.75 14.27 11.31
CA SER A 91 -7.55 13.43 12.22
C SER A 91 -7.47 13.83 13.69
N THR A 92 -6.33 14.35 14.16
CA THR A 92 -6.12 14.50 15.61
C THR A 92 -5.39 15.78 16.04
N GLY A 93 -4.92 16.61 15.13
CA GLY A 93 -4.17 17.83 15.47
C GLY A 93 -2.86 17.63 16.27
N ASN A 94 -2.73 16.54 17.03
CA ASN A 94 -1.61 16.30 17.94
C ASN A 94 -1.35 14.81 18.28
N ALA A 95 -1.67 13.90 17.38
CA ALA A 95 -1.41 12.48 17.63
C ALA A 95 0.08 12.21 17.84
N ARG A 96 0.42 11.67 18.98
CA ARG A 96 1.75 11.15 19.23
C ARG A 96 2.08 10.09 18.17
N LYS A 97 3.28 10.16 17.63
CA LYS A 97 3.77 9.17 16.68
C LYS A 97 3.76 7.79 17.35
N ASN A 98 2.99 6.88 16.78
CA ASN A 98 2.83 5.51 17.24
C ASN A 98 2.63 4.64 16.01
N ASP A 99 3.36 3.55 15.90
CA ASP A 99 3.35 2.66 14.73
C ASP A 99 1.95 2.16 14.35
N ARG A 100 1.11 1.90 15.36
CA ARG A 100 -0.29 1.54 15.16
C ARG A 100 -1.07 2.66 14.46
N LEU A 101 -0.89 3.88 14.94
CA LEU A 101 -1.57 5.06 14.38
C LEU A 101 -1.06 5.36 12.98
N ASP A 102 0.24 5.22 12.74
CA ASP A 102 0.85 5.49 11.45
C ASP A 102 0.32 4.52 10.38
N ALA A 103 0.21 3.22 10.68
CA ALA A 103 -0.40 2.24 9.79
C ALA A 103 -1.89 2.52 9.55
N THR A 104 -2.62 2.96 10.57
CA THR A 104 -4.02 3.37 10.44
C THR A 104 -4.16 4.57 9.51
N PHE A 105 -3.29 5.57 9.63
CA PHE A 105 -3.29 6.73 8.75
C PHE A 105 -2.95 6.38 7.31
N THR A 106 -2.05 5.43 7.09
CA THR A 106 -1.76 4.89 5.77
C THR A 106 -3.02 4.28 5.13
N ALA A 107 -3.74 3.45 5.88
CA ALA A 107 -5.00 2.89 5.42
C ALA A 107 -6.06 3.96 5.15
N GLN A 108 -6.22 4.93 6.04
CA GLN A 108 -7.19 6.02 5.88
C GLN A 108 -6.86 6.92 4.68
N ALA A 109 -5.57 7.19 4.44
CA ALA A 109 -5.14 7.94 3.27
C ALA A 109 -5.51 7.21 1.97
N ALA A 110 -5.33 5.90 1.93
CA ALA A 110 -5.72 5.08 0.78
C ALA A 110 -7.23 4.99 0.61
N LEU A 111 -7.98 4.90 1.71
CA LEU A 111 -9.44 4.85 1.66
C LEU A 111 -10.04 6.11 1.00
N LYS A 112 -9.43 7.26 1.25
CA LYS A 112 -9.88 8.57 0.74
C LYS A 112 -9.33 8.91 -0.64
N ASN A 113 -8.44 8.10 -1.19
CA ASN A 113 -7.77 8.39 -2.45
C ASN A 113 -7.83 7.19 -3.40
N GLU A 114 -8.76 7.24 -4.34
CA GLU A 114 -8.97 6.16 -5.31
C GLU A 114 -7.94 6.11 -6.45
N ARG A 115 -7.08 7.12 -6.55
CA ARG A 115 -6.12 7.27 -7.66
C ARG A 115 -4.69 6.86 -7.31
N LEU A 116 -4.51 6.07 -6.27
CA LEU A 116 -3.18 5.59 -5.89
C LEU A 116 -2.66 4.57 -6.89
N ALA A 117 -1.34 4.61 -7.11
CA ALA A 117 -0.68 3.69 -8.01
C ALA A 117 -0.74 2.25 -7.46
N GLN A 118 -1.14 1.31 -8.31
CA GLN A 118 -1.11 -0.09 -7.96
C GLN A 118 0.32 -0.61 -8.01
N VAL A 119 0.70 -1.39 -7.00
CA VAL A 119 1.98 -2.09 -6.97
C VAL A 119 1.87 -3.37 -7.81
N LEU A 120 2.72 -3.48 -8.82
CA LEU A 120 2.82 -4.67 -9.66
C LEU A 120 3.96 -5.55 -9.19
N SER A 121 3.78 -6.87 -9.24
CA SER A 121 4.87 -7.79 -8.90
C SER A 121 5.98 -7.72 -9.95
N GLU A 122 7.22 -7.76 -9.50
CA GLU A 122 8.39 -7.73 -10.38
C GLU A 122 8.85 -9.15 -10.77
N ASP A 123 8.34 -10.17 -10.08
CA ASP A 123 8.61 -11.57 -10.36
C ASP A 123 7.43 -12.23 -11.06
N GLY A 124 7.65 -12.67 -12.21
CA GLY A 124 6.69 -13.40 -12.99
C GLY A 124 7.14 -13.39 -14.42
N ASP A 125 6.42 -14.00 -15.24
CA ASP A 125 6.49 -13.96 -16.71
C ASP A 125 6.30 -12.51 -17.22
N ASP A 126 6.96 -11.59 -16.55
CA ASP A 126 6.64 -10.18 -16.42
C ASP A 126 7.36 -9.31 -17.44
N ALA A 127 7.99 -9.92 -18.40
CA ALA A 127 8.34 -9.17 -19.60
C ALA A 127 7.07 -8.48 -20.18
N HIS A 128 5.93 -9.13 -20.08
CA HIS A 128 4.66 -8.56 -20.53
C HIS A 128 4.15 -7.45 -19.61
N VAL A 129 4.23 -7.63 -18.29
CA VAL A 129 3.78 -6.61 -17.33
C VAL A 129 4.72 -5.42 -17.33
N GLU A 130 6.03 -5.66 -17.39
CA GLU A 130 7.02 -4.59 -17.50
C GLU A 130 6.87 -3.83 -18.83
N VAL A 131 6.65 -4.54 -19.93
CA VAL A 131 6.34 -3.90 -21.21
C VAL A 131 5.05 -3.08 -21.13
N LEU A 132 4.00 -3.61 -20.50
CA LEU A 132 2.76 -2.86 -20.31
C LEU A 132 2.97 -1.63 -19.41
N ARG A 133 3.75 -1.75 -18.36
CA ARG A 133 4.11 -0.64 -17.48
C ARG A 133 4.88 0.43 -18.25
N LEU A 134 5.93 0.04 -18.95
CA LEU A 134 6.73 0.94 -19.77
C LEU A 134 5.90 1.59 -20.90
N LEU A 135 5.01 0.84 -21.52
CA LEU A 135 4.11 1.38 -22.53
C LEU A 135 3.09 2.36 -21.93
N THR A 136 2.62 2.09 -20.73
CA THR A 136 1.70 2.99 -20.02
C THR A 136 2.42 4.27 -19.60
N GLU A 137 3.61 4.17 -19.04
CA GLU A 137 4.43 5.33 -18.70
C GLU A 137 4.82 6.13 -19.93
N ARG A 138 5.26 5.47 -21.01
CA ARG A 138 5.53 6.11 -22.30
C ARG A 138 4.29 6.74 -22.89
N ARG A 139 3.16 6.07 -22.78
CA ARG A 139 1.89 6.60 -23.26
C ARG A 139 1.48 7.87 -22.52
N LEU A 140 1.70 7.94 -21.21
CA LEU A 140 1.47 9.15 -20.43
C LEU A 140 2.44 10.27 -20.83
N LEU A 141 3.71 9.95 -21.08
CA LEU A 141 4.72 10.92 -21.45
C LEU A 141 4.66 11.36 -22.92
N ILE A 142 4.44 10.43 -23.83
CA ILE A 142 4.44 10.68 -25.29
C ILE A 142 3.07 11.13 -25.76
N TRP A 143 2.02 10.50 -25.25
CA TRP A 143 0.67 10.81 -25.66
C TRP A 143 0.24 12.20 -25.23
N TRP A 144 0.67 12.64 -24.06
CA TRP A 144 0.32 13.96 -23.55
C TRP A 144 0.73 15.11 -24.47
N PRO A 145 1.98 15.17 -24.96
CA PRO A 145 2.35 16.22 -25.91
C PRO A 145 1.75 16.09 -27.31
N SER A 146 1.42 14.87 -27.72
CA SER A 146 0.91 14.60 -29.07
C SER A 146 -0.61 14.40 -29.12
N ALA A 147 -1.28 14.36 -27.98
CA ALA A 147 -2.72 14.18 -27.90
C ALA A 147 -3.53 15.22 -28.68
N PRO A 148 -3.12 16.49 -28.79
CA PRO A 148 -3.88 17.47 -29.56
C PRO A 148 -3.68 17.39 -31.06
N ALA A 149 -2.85 16.54 -31.56
CA ALA A 149 -2.61 16.38 -33.01
C ALA A 149 -3.33 15.14 -33.52
N PRO A 150 -4.60 15.19 -33.87
CA PRO A 150 -5.25 14.14 -34.62
C PRO A 150 -4.78 14.14 -36.07
#